data_2f8909234b9152891267a0a96954460e
#
_entry.id   2f8909234b9152891267a0a96954460e
#
_cell.length_a   1.000
_cell.length_b   1.000
_cell.length_c   1.000
_cell.angle_alpha   90.00
_cell.angle_beta   90.00
_cell.angle_gamma   90.00
#
_symmetry.space_group_name_H-M   'P 1'
#
loop_
_entity.id
_entity.type
_entity.pdbx_description
1 polymer ?
#
loop_
_entity_poly.entity_id
_entity_poly.type
_entity_poly.pdbx_seq_one_letter_code
_entity_poly.pdbx_strand_id
1 'polypeptide(L)'
;RQRQMCIRDSLHCVLEYPTPYEHANLNKIASLKEKYKDLIIGYSDHTKPDACADVIKTAYNLGAVVIEKHFTLDKTLKGNDHYHAMDPDDARKILAGLEFIDTIRGKGDLCCLETEQTARKNARRSLVTTCDIAKGTVITREMLTFKRPGTGISPERMEEIIGRTLKVDVAE
;
A
#
# COMPACT_ATOMS: atom_id res chain seq x y z
N ARG A 1 -21.06 -25.72 35.15
CA ARG A 1 -19.86 -24.97 34.71
C ARG A 1 -19.93 -24.88 33.18
N GLN A 2 -20.43 -23.78 32.65
CA GLN A 2 -20.23 -23.45 31.21
C GLN A 2 -18.71 -23.39 30.97
N ARG A 3 -18.20 -24.24 30.08
CA ARG A 3 -16.86 -24.08 29.55
C ARG A 3 -16.88 -22.74 28.82
N GLN A 4 -16.17 -21.76 29.32
CA GLN A 4 -15.80 -20.59 28.51
C GLN A 4 -15.01 -21.15 27.33
N MET A 5 -15.64 -21.22 26.15
CA MET A 5 -14.90 -21.42 24.92
C MET A 5 -13.98 -20.21 24.79
N CYS A 6 -12.68 -20.46 24.69
CA CYS A 6 -11.74 -19.39 24.35
C CYS A 6 -12.12 -18.85 22.98
N ILE A 7 -12.74 -17.67 22.92
CA ILE A 7 -13.00 -16.97 21.69
C ILE A 7 -11.63 -16.58 21.13
N ARG A 8 -11.27 -17.15 19.97
CA ARG A 8 -9.99 -16.88 19.29
C ARG A 8 -10.14 -15.94 18.11
N ASP A 9 -11.38 -15.68 17.68
CA ASP A 9 -11.72 -14.81 16.56
C ASP A 9 -12.97 -13.98 16.84
N SER A 10 -13.14 -12.94 16.05
CA SER A 10 -14.35 -12.11 16.04
C SER A 10 -14.52 -11.50 14.64
N LEU A 11 -15.70 -11.64 14.07
CA LEU A 11 -16.01 -11.09 12.75
C LEU A 11 -16.89 -9.85 12.90
N HIS A 12 -16.49 -8.75 12.25
CA HIS A 12 -17.41 -7.63 12.04
C HIS A 12 -18.57 -8.09 11.14
N CYS A 13 -19.76 -7.79 11.52
CA CYS A 13 -20.98 -8.18 10.83
C CYS A 13 -22.04 -7.08 10.95
N VAL A 14 -22.87 -6.92 9.93
CA VAL A 14 -24.08 -6.10 9.97
C VAL A 14 -25.28 -7.00 9.71
N LEU A 15 -26.24 -7.01 10.65
CA LEU A 15 -27.41 -7.87 10.60
C LEU A 15 -28.53 -7.25 9.75
N GLU A 16 -28.21 -6.95 8.51
CA GLU A 16 -29.12 -6.41 7.51
C GLU A 16 -28.92 -7.19 6.19
N TYR A 17 -29.98 -7.72 5.59
CA TYR A 17 -29.94 -8.68 4.48
C TYR A 17 -30.78 -8.23 3.28
N PRO A 18 -30.16 -7.70 2.19
CA PRO A 18 -28.74 -7.37 2.06
C PRO A 18 -28.40 -6.09 2.82
N THR A 19 -27.16 -6.00 3.28
CA THR A 19 -26.62 -4.76 3.85
C THR A 19 -26.41 -3.72 2.74
N PRO A 20 -26.98 -2.50 2.81
CA PRO A 20 -26.59 -1.40 1.95
C PRO A 20 -25.10 -1.06 2.10
N TYR A 21 -24.44 -0.63 1.02
CA TYR A 21 -23.00 -0.39 1.07
C TYR A 21 -22.61 0.68 2.10
N GLU A 22 -23.42 1.72 2.24
CA GLU A 22 -23.25 2.79 3.24
C GLU A 22 -23.32 2.31 4.69
N HIS A 23 -23.98 1.15 4.93
CA HIS A 23 -24.10 0.55 6.26
C HIS A 23 -23.01 -0.50 6.55
N ALA A 24 -22.24 -0.93 5.56
CA ALA A 24 -21.22 -1.96 5.72
C ALA A 24 -20.16 -1.59 6.79
N ASN A 25 -19.85 -0.30 6.92
CA ASN A 25 -19.02 0.28 7.98
C ASN A 25 -17.73 -0.51 8.27
N LEU A 26 -16.99 -0.82 7.21
CA LEU A 26 -15.82 -1.70 7.25
C LEU A 26 -14.69 -1.18 8.17
N ASN A 27 -14.64 0.13 8.44
CA ASN A 27 -13.67 0.69 9.38
C ASN A 27 -13.77 0.08 10.80
N LYS A 28 -14.91 -0.53 11.17
CA LYS A 28 -15.01 -1.29 12.42
C LYS A 28 -14.02 -2.46 12.51
N ILE A 29 -13.57 -3.01 11.39
CA ILE A 29 -12.54 -4.07 11.36
C ILE A 29 -11.23 -3.53 11.96
N ALA A 30 -10.76 -2.37 11.51
CA ALA A 30 -9.57 -1.74 12.05
C ALA A 30 -9.73 -1.39 13.55
N SER A 31 -10.90 -0.86 13.94
CA SER A 31 -11.21 -0.55 15.33
C SER A 31 -11.23 -1.81 16.22
N LEU A 32 -11.76 -2.94 15.72
CA LEU A 32 -11.73 -4.21 16.43
C LEU A 32 -10.29 -4.72 16.60
N LYS A 33 -9.45 -4.64 15.56
CA LYS A 33 -8.03 -5.02 15.64
C LYS A 33 -7.26 -4.19 16.66
N GLU A 34 -7.51 -2.89 16.69
CA GLU A 34 -6.86 -2.00 17.66
C GLU A 34 -7.27 -2.35 19.09
N LYS A 35 -8.58 -2.60 19.30
CA LYS A 35 -9.13 -2.89 20.63
C LYS A 35 -8.80 -4.30 21.14
N TYR A 36 -8.76 -5.30 20.26
CA TYR A 36 -8.60 -6.71 20.59
C TYR A 36 -7.37 -7.31 19.90
N LYS A 37 -6.18 -6.91 20.35
CA LYS A 37 -4.89 -7.23 19.71
C LYS A 37 -4.58 -8.72 19.63
N ASP A 38 -5.14 -9.51 20.57
CA ASP A 38 -4.89 -10.95 20.68
C ASP A 38 -5.94 -11.81 19.94
N LEU A 39 -6.93 -11.17 19.32
CA LEU A 39 -7.97 -11.87 18.56
C LEU A 39 -7.70 -11.82 17.06
N ILE A 40 -8.06 -12.89 16.38
CA ILE A 40 -8.20 -12.92 14.93
C ILE A 40 -9.47 -12.14 14.56
N ILE A 41 -9.32 -11.10 13.74
CA ILE A 41 -10.44 -10.29 13.29
C ILE A 41 -10.80 -10.66 11.86
N GLY A 42 -12.09 -10.85 11.61
CA GLY A 42 -12.66 -11.17 10.30
C GLY A 42 -13.83 -10.26 9.93
N TYR A 43 -14.47 -10.61 8.84
CA TYR A 43 -15.66 -9.93 8.31
C TYR A 43 -16.68 -10.95 7.82
N SER A 44 -17.92 -10.82 8.25
CA SER A 44 -19.09 -11.54 7.75
C SER A 44 -19.89 -10.59 6.86
N ASP A 45 -19.88 -10.83 5.56
CA ASP A 45 -20.42 -9.94 4.53
C ASP A 45 -21.85 -10.30 4.14
N HIS A 46 -22.77 -9.35 4.31
CA HIS A 46 -24.16 -9.43 3.88
C HIS A 46 -24.51 -8.40 2.79
N THR A 47 -23.51 -7.76 2.18
CA THR A 47 -23.75 -6.85 1.05
C THR A 47 -24.17 -7.62 -0.21
N LYS A 48 -24.73 -6.93 -1.20
CA LYS A 48 -25.08 -7.53 -2.49
C LYS A 48 -23.82 -8.05 -3.21
N PRO A 49 -23.94 -9.12 -4.03
CA PRO A 49 -22.80 -9.75 -4.65
C PRO A 49 -22.20 -8.98 -5.82
N ASP A 50 -22.89 -7.98 -6.36
CA ASP A 50 -22.44 -7.18 -7.51
C ASP A 50 -21.12 -6.44 -7.25
N ALA A 51 -20.87 -5.98 -6.01
CA ALA A 51 -19.62 -5.36 -5.60
C ALA A 51 -18.86 -6.17 -4.53
N CYS A 52 -19.21 -7.44 -4.30
CA CYS A 52 -18.65 -8.22 -3.19
C CYS A 52 -17.12 -8.34 -3.23
N ALA A 53 -16.51 -8.41 -4.43
CA ALA A 53 -15.06 -8.47 -4.54
C ALA A 53 -14.39 -7.20 -4.01
N ASP A 54 -14.96 -6.01 -4.23
CA ASP A 54 -14.41 -4.75 -3.75
C ASP A 54 -14.64 -4.56 -2.25
N VAL A 55 -15.81 -4.96 -1.74
CA VAL A 55 -16.12 -4.98 -0.31
C VAL A 55 -15.14 -5.88 0.43
N ILE A 56 -14.93 -7.12 -0.02
CA ILE A 56 -14.04 -8.08 0.62
C ILE A 56 -12.58 -7.67 0.53
N LYS A 57 -12.11 -7.15 -0.63
CA LYS A 57 -10.76 -6.58 -0.78
C LYS A 57 -10.52 -5.42 0.21
N THR A 58 -11.53 -4.58 0.40
CA THR A 58 -11.45 -3.48 1.37
C THR A 58 -11.38 -4.01 2.80
N ALA A 59 -12.22 -4.97 3.17
CA ALA A 59 -12.18 -5.63 4.47
C ALA A 59 -10.82 -6.28 4.74
N TYR A 60 -10.26 -6.97 3.74
CA TYR A 60 -8.93 -7.58 3.82
C TYR A 60 -7.82 -6.54 4.04
N ASN A 61 -7.85 -5.42 3.32
CA ASN A 61 -6.89 -4.33 3.50
C ASN A 61 -7.00 -3.66 4.88
N LEU A 62 -8.19 -3.63 5.48
CA LEU A 62 -8.42 -3.17 6.85
C LEU A 62 -8.01 -4.20 7.91
N GLY A 63 -7.63 -5.40 7.47
CA GLY A 63 -7.03 -6.43 8.32
C GLY A 63 -7.94 -7.58 8.71
N ALA A 64 -9.06 -7.79 8.02
CA ALA A 64 -9.82 -9.02 8.13
C ALA A 64 -9.02 -10.18 7.54
N VAL A 65 -8.81 -11.25 8.31
CA VAL A 65 -8.09 -12.46 7.87
C VAL A 65 -9.01 -13.68 7.74
N VAL A 66 -10.26 -13.54 8.17
CA VAL A 66 -11.34 -14.51 7.97
C VAL A 66 -12.48 -13.79 7.28
N ILE A 67 -12.97 -14.36 6.19
CA ILE A 67 -14.11 -13.82 5.44
C ILE A 67 -15.21 -14.87 5.41
N GLU A 68 -16.42 -14.46 5.79
CA GLU A 68 -17.64 -15.24 5.69
C GLU A 68 -18.61 -14.52 4.76
N LYS A 69 -19.24 -15.26 3.86
CA LYS A 69 -20.30 -14.76 2.97
C LYS A 69 -21.23 -15.88 2.55
N HIS A 70 -22.51 -15.57 2.44
CA HIS A 70 -23.50 -16.47 1.88
C HIS A 70 -23.08 -16.93 0.47
N PHE A 71 -23.24 -18.22 0.20
CA PHE A 71 -22.87 -18.84 -1.08
C PHE A 71 -24.05 -19.60 -1.68
N THR A 72 -24.22 -19.49 -2.99
CA THR A 72 -25.22 -20.22 -3.75
C THR A 72 -24.66 -20.67 -5.09
N LEU A 73 -25.20 -21.74 -5.63
CA LEU A 73 -24.94 -22.14 -7.02
C LEU A 73 -25.83 -21.40 -8.03
N ASP A 74 -26.97 -20.87 -7.56
CA ASP A 74 -27.93 -20.15 -8.41
C ASP A 74 -28.64 -19.07 -7.58
N LYS A 75 -28.39 -17.80 -7.94
CA LYS A 75 -28.99 -16.62 -7.29
C LYS A 75 -30.48 -16.46 -7.54
N THR A 76 -31.06 -17.22 -8.50
CA THR A 76 -32.48 -17.18 -8.86
C THR A 76 -33.34 -18.13 -8.04
N LEU A 77 -32.72 -18.99 -7.24
CA LEU A 77 -33.44 -19.91 -6.37
C LEU A 77 -34.34 -19.16 -5.38
N LYS A 78 -35.49 -19.76 -5.07
CA LYS A 78 -36.41 -19.22 -4.10
C LYS A 78 -35.85 -19.34 -2.67
N GLY A 79 -35.92 -18.29 -1.92
CA GLY A 79 -35.42 -18.22 -0.52
C GLY A 79 -34.80 -16.88 -0.22
N ASN A 80 -34.59 -16.61 1.06
CA ASN A 80 -34.11 -15.28 1.48
C ASN A 80 -32.61 -15.07 1.23
N ASP A 81 -31.83 -16.12 1.10
CA ASP A 81 -30.36 -15.99 1.11
C ASP A 81 -29.72 -16.04 -0.29
N HIS A 82 -30.42 -16.58 -1.31
CA HIS A 82 -29.82 -16.81 -2.63
C HIS A 82 -29.51 -15.52 -3.40
N TYR A 83 -30.41 -14.53 -3.36
CA TYR A 83 -30.31 -13.32 -4.18
C TYR A 83 -29.18 -12.36 -3.76
N HIS A 84 -28.70 -12.47 -2.52
CA HIS A 84 -27.57 -11.68 -2.01
C HIS A 84 -26.32 -12.53 -1.75
N ALA A 85 -26.37 -13.83 -1.99
CA ALA A 85 -25.22 -14.72 -1.89
C ALA A 85 -24.24 -14.55 -3.05
N MET A 86 -22.97 -14.85 -2.82
CA MET A 86 -22.00 -15.00 -3.90
C MET A 86 -22.23 -16.34 -4.62
N ASP A 87 -21.91 -16.38 -5.90
CA ASP A 87 -21.83 -17.59 -6.69
C ASP A 87 -20.37 -18.01 -6.97
N PRO A 88 -20.11 -19.12 -7.70
CA PRO A 88 -18.75 -19.53 -8.02
C PRO A 88 -17.94 -18.51 -8.80
N ASP A 89 -18.56 -17.67 -9.64
CA ASP A 89 -17.85 -16.66 -10.41
C ASP A 89 -17.46 -15.47 -9.52
N ASP A 90 -18.32 -15.07 -8.59
CA ASP A 90 -18.01 -14.08 -7.57
C ASP A 90 -16.85 -14.55 -6.68
N ALA A 91 -16.90 -15.82 -6.24
CA ALA A 91 -15.82 -16.40 -5.44
C ALA A 91 -14.47 -16.39 -6.18
N ARG A 92 -14.44 -16.72 -7.47
CA ARG A 92 -13.21 -16.65 -8.29
C ARG A 92 -12.69 -15.21 -8.39
N LYS A 93 -13.58 -14.22 -8.60
CA LYS A 93 -13.18 -12.81 -8.63
C LYS A 93 -12.60 -12.33 -7.29
N ILE A 94 -13.20 -12.76 -6.18
CA ILE A 94 -12.71 -12.46 -4.84
C ILE A 94 -11.30 -13.03 -4.66
N LEU A 95 -11.11 -14.33 -4.92
CA LEU A 95 -9.81 -14.99 -4.74
C LEU A 95 -8.72 -14.35 -5.61
N ALA A 96 -8.99 -14.14 -6.91
CA ALA A 96 -8.05 -13.48 -7.81
C ALA A 96 -7.72 -12.05 -7.34
N GLY A 97 -8.71 -11.33 -6.80
CA GLY A 97 -8.50 -9.99 -6.24
C GLY A 97 -7.63 -9.99 -4.99
N LEU A 98 -7.76 -10.97 -4.11
CA LEU A 98 -6.94 -11.11 -2.90
C LEU A 98 -5.50 -11.48 -3.26
N GLU A 99 -5.28 -12.43 -4.18
CA GLU A 99 -3.95 -12.80 -4.69
C GLU A 99 -3.24 -11.59 -5.34
N PHE A 100 -3.99 -10.78 -6.09
CA PHE A 100 -3.45 -9.56 -6.67
C PHE A 100 -3.03 -8.54 -5.60
N ILE A 101 -3.84 -8.35 -4.55
CA ILE A 101 -3.49 -7.47 -3.42
C ILE A 101 -2.19 -7.93 -2.76
N ASP A 102 -2.03 -9.22 -2.51
CA ASP A 102 -0.81 -9.75 -1.89
C ASP A 102 0.41 -9.53 -2.79
N THR A 103 0.23 -9.66 -4.11
CA THR A 103 1.28 -9.37 -5.09
C THR A 103 1.73 -7.91 -5.04
N ILE A 104 0.79 -6.95 -5.02
CA ILE A 104 1.10 -5.52 -5.09
C ILE A 104 1.48 -4.90 -3.74
N ARG A 105 1.12 -5.54 -2.63
CA ARG A 105 1.38 -5.04 -1.28
C ARG A 105 2.87 -4.96 -0.97
N GLY A 106 3.67 -5.87 -1.53
CA GLY A 106 5.10 -5.93 -1.29
C GLY A 106 5.46 -6.14 0.19
N LYS A 107 6.71 -5.89 0.54
CA LYS A 107 7.25 -6.10 1.89
C LYS A 107 7.26 -4.83 2.76
N GLY A 108 7.05 -3.65 2.16
CA GLY A 108 7.09 -2.37 2.86
C GLY A 108 8.50 -1.84 3.17
N ASP A 109 9.53 -2.44 2.62
CA ASP A 109 10.91 -1.99 2.81
C ASP A 109 11.11 -0.63 2.14
N LEU A 110 11.64 0.35 2.90
CA LEU A 110 11.93 1.70 2.41
C LEU A 110 13.29 1.71 1.69
N CYS A 111 13.46 0.90 0.67
CA CYS A 111 14.67 0.80 -0.13
C CYS A 111 14.36 0.96 -1.63
N CYS A 112 15.39 1.34 -2.37
CA CYS A 112 15.33 1.39 -3.83
C CYS A 112 15.48 -0.04 -4.39
N LEU A 113 14.56 -0.45 -5.25
CA LEU A 113 14.63 -1.74 -5.91
C LEU A 113 15.84 -1.80 -6.86
N GLU A 114 16.38 -3.00 -7.05
CA GLU A 114 17.47 -3.22 -7.99
C GLU A 114 17.10 -2.77 -9.42
N THR A 115 15.87 -3.00 -9.82
CA THR A 115 15.33 -2.59 -11.13
C THR A 115 15.29 -1.07 -11.34
N GLU A 116 15.31 -0.29 -10.25
CA GLU A 116 15.29 1.18 -10.30
C GLU A 116 16.70 1.80 -10.43
N GLN A 117 17.78 1.03 -10.25
CA GLN A 117 19.14 1.57 -10.18
C GLN A 117 19.53 2.35 -11.43
N THR A 118 19.19 1.85 -12.61
CA THR A 118 19.49 2.53 -13.88
C THR A 118 18.74 3.86 -14.00
N ALA A 119 17.45 3.86 -13.68
CA ALA A 119 16.65 5.07 -13.69
C ALA A 119 17.14 6.08 -12.64
N ARG A 120 17.47 5.60 -11.45
CA ARG A 120 18.04 6.42 -10.37
C ARG A 120 19.32 7.12 -10.77
N LYS A 121 20.27 6.39 -11.37
CA LYS A 121 21.54 6.94 -11.87
C LYS A 121 21.31 8.02 -12.91
N ASN A 122 20.42 7.78 -13.88
CA ASN A 122 20.23 8.67 -15.01
C ASN A 122 19.28 9.86 -14.70
N ALA A 123 18.29 9.68 -13.84
CA ALA A 123 17.30 10.71 -13.52
C ALA A 123 17.74 11.67 -12.41
N ARG A 124 18.54 11.20 -11.46
CA ARG A 124 19.09 12.06 -10.39
C ARG A 124 20.07 13.08 -10.97
N ARG A 125 20.33 14.12 -10.17
CA ARG A 125 21.24 15.20 -10.53
C ARG A 125 22.48 15.14 -9.67
N SER A 126 23.58 15.68 -10.22
CA SER A 126 24.82 15.97 -9.50
C SER A 126 25.06 17.47 -9.45
N LEU A 127 25.78 17.93 -8.45
CA LEU A 127 26.36 19.29 -8.47
C LEU A 127 27.35 19.40 -9.63
N VAL A 128 27.23 20.48 -10.37
CA VAL A 128 28.17 20.86 -11.45
C VAL A 128 28.45 22.35 -11.32
N THR A 129 29.56 22.78 -11.91
CA THR A 129 29.92 24.20 -11.96
C THR A 129 29.10 24.93 -13.03
N THR A 130 28.87 26.24 -12.84
CA THR A 130 28.21 27.12 -13.81
C THR A 130 29.17 27.80 -14.75
N CYS A 131 30.47 27.67 -14.50
CA CYS A 131 31.56 28.23 -15.29
C CYS A 131 32.86 27.47 -14.95
N ASP A 132 33.91 27.69 -15.73
CA ASP A 132 35.25 27.21 -15.42
C ASP A 132 35.75 27.87 -14.13
N ILE A 133 36.28 27.07 -13.22
CA ILE A 133 36.77 27.53 -11.93
C ILE A 133 38.21 27.06 -11.72
N ALA A 134 39.11 28.01 -11.49
CA ALA A 134 40.53 27.71 -11.28
C ALA A 134 40.80 27.08 -9.93
N LYS A 135 41.87 26.27 -9.86
CA LYS A 135 42.44 25.76 -8.62
C LYS A 135 42.72 26.90 -7.65
N GLY A 136 42.43 26.67 -6.36
CA GLY A 136 42.62 27.64 -5.30
C GLY A 136 41.42 28.57 -5.09
N THR A 137 40.42 28.54 -5.95
CA THR A 137 39.19 29.31 -5.76
C THR A 137 38.32 28.75 -4.66
N VAL A 138 37.76 29.62 -3.79
CA VAL A 138 36.76 29.25 -2.81
C VAL A 138 35.41 29.19 -3.48
N ILE A 139 34.74 28.03 -3.38
CA ILE A 139 33.46 27.78 -4.03
C ILE A 139 32.35 28.57 -3.37
N THR A 140 31.60 29.33 -4.18
CA THR A 140 30.37 30.04 -3.75
C THR A 140 29.14 29.33 -4.27
N ARG A 141 27.94 29.67 -3.76
CA ARG A 141 26.67 29.09 -4.18
C ARG A 141 26.39 29.37 -5.68
N GLU A 142 26.72 30.57 -6.15
CA GLU A 142 26.48 31.04 -7.51
C GLU A 142 27.31 30.25 -8.56
N MET A 143 28.43 29.69 -8.13
CA MET A 143 29.29 28.85 -8.96
C MET A 143 28.77 27.44 -9.15
N LEU A 144 27.68 27.07 -8.49
CA LEU A 144 27.14 25.71 -8.50
C LEU A 144 25.70 25.67 -9.06
N THR A 145 25.45 24.65 -9.83
CA THR A 145 24.11 24.24 -10.27
C THR A 145 24.02 22.73 -10.25
N PHE A 146 22.94 22.15 -10.75
CA PHE A 146 22.77 20.70 -10.78
C PHE A 146 22.19 20.25 -12.10
N LYS A 147 22.90 19.32 -12.74
CA LYS A 147 22.54 18.69 -14.01
C LYS A 147 22.48 17.18 -13.84
N ARG A 148 21.78 16.46 -14.73
CA ARG A 148 21.84 15.00 -14.85
C ARG A 148 23.17 14.60 -15.54
N PRO A 149 23.69 13.41 -15.24
CA PRO A 149 23.19 12.31 -14.39
C PRO A 149 23.58 12.45 -12.91
N GLY A 150 23.04 11.54 -12.07
CA GLY A 150 23.33 11.46 -10.64
C GLY A 150 24.57 10.66 -10.30
N THR A 151 25.67 10.85 -11.05
CA THR A 151 26.93 10.09 -10.88
C THR A 151 27.98 10.82 -10.06
N GLY A 152 27.79 12.12 -9.80
CA GLY A 152 28.69 12.97 -9.02
C GLY A 152 28.15 13.25 -7.61
N ILE A 153 28.48 14.41 -7.06
CA ILE A 153 28.08 14.84 -5.72
C ILE A 153 26.57 15.16 -5.72
N SER A 154 25.82 14.57 -4.77
CA SER A 154 24.38 14.86 -4.62
C SER A 154 24.15 16.36 -4.33
N PRO A 155 23.10 17.00 -4.93
CA PRO A 155 22.68 18.36 -4.59
C PRO A 155 22.39 18.58 -3.10
N GLU A 156 21.96 17.54 -2.38
CA GLU A 156 21.72 17.59 -0.92
C GLU A 156 22.97 17.96 -0.12
N ARG A 157 24.15 17.74 -0.70
CA ARG A 157 25.44 18.04 -0.08
C ARG A 157 26.02 19.41 -0.49
N MET A 158 25.21 20.27 -1.12
CA MET A 158 25.66 21.58 -1.59
C MET A 158 26.30 22.42 -0.46
N GLU A 159 25.68 22.46 0.71
CA GLU A 159 26.17 23.24 1.85
C GLU A 159 27.52 22.73 2.39
N GLU A 160 27.85 21.46 2.17
CA GLU A 160 29.17 20.89 2.54
C GLU A 160 30.28 21.34 1.57
N ILE A 161 29.92 21.78 0.37
CA ILE A 161 30.85 22.15 -0.70
C ILE A 161 31.12 23.64 -0.73
N ILE A 162 30.10 24.45 -0.43
CA ILE A 162 30.24 25.91 -0.35
C ILE A 162 31.30 26.27 0.70
N GLY A 163 32.20 27.21 0.38
CA GLY A 163 33.31 27.64 1.23
C GLY A 163 34.54 26.74 1.17
N ARG A 164 34.50 25.59 0.46
CA ARG A 164 35.71 24.77 0.23
C ARG A 164 36.55 25.36 -0.89
N THR A 165 37.87 25.13 -0.82
CA THR A 165 38.83 25.56 -1.83
C THR A 165 39.08 24.42 -2.84
N LEU A 166 38.99 24.69 -4.13
CA LEU A 166 39.28 23.75 -5.20
C LEU A 166 40.75 23.34 -5.18
N LYS A 167 40.99 22.03 -5.31
CA LYS A 167 42.34 21.46 -5.37
C LYS A 167 42.87 21.31 -6.81
N VAL A 168 41.99 21.41 -7.80
CA VAL A 168 42.28 21.29 -9.24
C VAL A 168 41.37 22.28 -9.98
N ASP A 169 41.72 22.55 -11.24
CA ASP A 169 40.85 23.28 -12.15
C ASP A 169 39.62 22.44 -12.45
N VAL A 170 38.44 23.07 -12.53
CA VAL A 170 37.19 22.40 -12.86
C VAL A 170 36.52 23.18 -13.99
N ALA A 171 36.27 22.52 -15.12
CA ALA A 171 35.53 23.08 -16.24
C ALA A 171 34.02 22.99 -16.01
N GLU A 172 33.25 23.86 -16.71
CA GLU A 172 31.77 23.79 -16.72
C GLU A 172 31.25 22.42 -17.20
#